data_43e5d9310ce95ceb24aecb0dce6d203c
#
_entry.id   43e5d9310ce95ceb24aecb0dce6d203c
#
_cell.length_a   1.000
_cell.length_b   1.000
_cell.length_c   1.000
_cell.angle_alpha   90.00
_cell.angle_beta   90.00
_cell.angle_gamma   90.00
#
_symmetry.space_group_name_H-M   'P 1'
#
loop_
_entity.id
_entity.type
_entity.pdbx_description
1 polymer ?
#
loop_
_entity_poly.entity_id
_entity_poly.type
_entity_poly.pdbx_seq_one_letter_code
_entity_poly.pdbx_strand_id
1 'polypeptide(L)'
;EQKEGTKNLDSAKVPAMGEPIHGIKGAETTVVTDSGEEIRVRYRAVPASRVITSHDAETMAPNKAYPQKLRPRDRQRVSMQEQVTAMANELRPADLGAGLNLNQGAPIIRRDGVVLNGNGRAMAIQKATAAGSEKATAYRKYIFEHSKEFGLSRPNLTRLRRYMLVREVVDDIDADTMQDIIGSTAGGSRMGASEQAKADAKKIKPRDLDSYVDNEQGDLTTAASQNFVANILYRIVGKNERNAYTDEHGNVNADGIQRVKRALFSLAYNDD
;
A
#
# COMPACT_ATOMS: atom_id res chain seq x y z
N GLU A 1 -45.05 -4.89 19.72
CA GLU A 1 -43.78 -4.22 20.07
C GLU A 1 -42.63 -4.90 19.31
N GLN A 2 -42.32 -4.36 18.15
CA GLN A 2 -41.17 -4.79 17.35
C GLN A 2 -40.01 -3.84 17.64
N LYS A 3 -38.96 -4.37 18.25
CA LYS A 3 -37.66 -3.67 18.36
C LYS A 3 -36.97 -3.71 17.00
N GLU A 4 -36.96 -2.59 16.31
CA GLU A 4 -36.06 -2.37 15.17
C GLU A 4 -34.63 -2.37 15.66
N GLY A 5 -33.86 -3.38 15.22
CA GLY A 5 -32.43 -3.48 15.45
C GLY A 5 -31.69 -2.43 14.63
N THR A 6 -30.96 -1.57 15.30
CA THR A 6 -29.95 -0.69 14.73
C THR A 6 -28.99 -1.52 13.88
N LYS A 7 -29.04 -1.35 12.56
CA LYS A 7 -28.04 -1.88 11.64
C LYS A 7 -26.70 -1.19 11.95
N ASN A 8 -25.78 -1.95 12.55
CA ASN A 8 -24.37 -1.58 12.61
C ASN A 8 -23.90 -1.28 11.19
N LEU A 9 -23.49 -0.04 10.95
CA LEU A 9 -22.73 0.35 9.76
C LEU A 9 -21.43 -0.44 9.77
N ASP A 10 -21.33 -1.35 8.83
CA ASP A 10 -20.24 -2.30 8.66
C ASP A 10 -18.89 -1.59 8.67
N SER A 11 -18.07 -1.94 9.64
CA SER A 11 -16.60 -1.86 9.52
C SER A 11 -16.23 -2.42 8.16
N ALA A 12 -15.43 -1.68 7.39
CA ALA A 12 -15.02 -2.05 6.04
C ALA A 12 -14.46 -3.48 6.06
N LYS A 13 -15.25 -4.46 5.60
CA LYS A 13 -14.85 -5.87 5.65
C LYS A 13 -13.63 -6.05 4.76
N VAL A 14 -12.57 -6.61 5.35
CA VAL A 14 -11.41 -7.09 4.57
C VAL A 14 -11.93 -7.97 3.44
N PRO A 15 -11.55 -7.73 2.17
CA PRO A 15 -11.99 -8.57 1.06
C PRO A 15 -11.66 -10.05 1.32
N ALA A 16 -12.59 -10.95 0.99
CA ALA A 16 -12.38 -12.38 1.17
C ALA A 16 -11.05 -12.82 0.56
N MET A 17 -10.33 -13.69 1.30
CA MET A 17 -9.05 -14.22 0.86
C MET A 17 -9.31 -15.39 -0.09
N GLY A 18 -8.57 -15.40 -1.23
CA GLY A 18 -8.53 -16.53 -2.15
C GLY A 18 -7.67 -17.69 -1.63
N GLU A 19 -7.54 -18.73 -2.46
CA GLU A 19 -6.69 -19.87 -2.16
C GLU A 19 -5.20 -19.45 -2.04
N PRO A 20 -4.46 -20.00 -1.08
CA PRO A 20 -3.04 -19.69 -0.91
C PRO A 20 -2.23 -20.04 -2.16
N ILE A 21 -1.35 -19.13 -2.59
CA ILE A 21 -0.46 -19.43 -3.70
C ILE A 21 0.67 -20.37 -3.28
N HIS A 22 1.07 -21.23 -4.21
CA HIS A 22 2.21 -22.13 -3.99
C HIS A 22 3.54 -21.37 -4.12
N GLY A 23 4.54 -21.80 -3.37
CA GLY A 23 5.88 -21.22 -3.42
C GLY A 23 6.78 -21.78 -2.31
N ILE A 24 8.04 -21.34 -2.33
CA ILE A 24 9.05 -21.74 -1.35
C ILE A 24 8.98 -20.76 -0.19
N LYS A 25 8.77 -21.29 1.02
CA LYS A 25 8.76 -20.50 2.26
C LYS A 25 10.19 -20.24 2.72
N GLY A 26 10.46 -19.03 3.14
CA GLY A 26 11.71 -18.56 3.71
C GLY A 26 11.58 -18.12 5.17
N ALA A 27 12.51 -17.30 5.62
CA ALA A 27 12.55 -16.74 6.97
C ALA A 27 11.44 -15.72 7.21
N GLU A 28 11.01 -15.61 8.46
CA GLU A 28 10.17 -14.52 8.93
C GLU A 28 11.01 -13.29 9.27
N THR A 29 10.42 -12.14 9.10
CA THR A 29 10.96 -10.82 9.45
C THR A 29 9.82 -9.87 9.77
N THR A 30 10.15 -8.69 10.24
CA THR A 30 9.17 -7.64 10.55
C THR A 30 9.32 -6.48 9.59
N VAL A 31 8.21 -5.88 9.20
CA VAL A 31 8.15 -4.60 8.48
C VAL A 31 7.36 -3.60 9.32
N VAL A 32 7.74 -2.34 9.21
CA VAL A 32 7.09 -1.25 9.94
C VAL A 32 6.20 -0.47 8.99
N THR A 33 4.94 -0.24 9.39
CA THR A 33 3.99 0.62 8.67
C THR A 33 4.33 2.09 8.85
N ASP A 34 3.71 2.96 8.04
CA ASP A 34 3.85 4.41 8.20
C ASP A 34 3.25 4.91 9.54
N SER A 35 2.28 4.17 10.10
CA SER A 35 1.72 4.41 11.44
C SER A 35 2.66 3.96 12.58
N GLY A 36 3.74 3.25 12.27
CA GLY A 36 4.70 2.70 13.23
C GLY A 36 4.30 1.34 13.81
N GLU A 37 3.31 0.68 13.22
CA GLU A 37 2.92 -0.68 13.59
C GLU A 37 3.88 -1.70 12.98
N GLU A 38 4.29 -2.69 13.77
CA GLU A 38 5.12 -3.80 13.30
C GLU A 38 4.26 -4.95 12.82
N ILE A 39 4.53 -5.43 11.60
CA ILE A 39 3.82 -6.53 10.97
C ILE A 39 4.80 -7.64 10.63
N ARG A 40 4.49 -8.86 11.07
CA ARG A 40 5.28 -10.02 10.68
C ARG A 40 5.00 -10.41 9.24
N VAL A 41 6.08 -10.56 8.49
CA VAL A 41 6.04 -11.04 7.10
C VAL A 41 7.03 -12.19 6.94
N ARG A 42 6.80 -13.03 5.94
CA ARG A 42 7.68 -14.14 5.59
C ARG A 42 8.16 -13.96 4.15
N TYR A 43 9.47 -14.07 3.96
CA TYR A 43 10.01 -14.17 2.61
C TYR A 43 9.49 -15.44 1.92
N ARG A 44 9.11 -15.27 0.67
CA ARG A 44 8.72 -16.39 -0.19
C ARG A 44 9.24 -16.18 -1.61
N ALA A 45 9.67 -17.28 -2.25
CA ALA A 45 9.84 -17.32 -3.70
C ALA A 45 8.60 -17.94 -4.31
N VAL A 46 7.89 -17.18 -5.12
CA VAL A 46 6.61 -17.59 -5.74
C VAL A 46 6.67 -17.42 -7.26
N PRO A 47 5.94 -18.22 -8.06
CA PRO A 47 5.85 -17.99 -9.50
C PRO A 47 5.37 -16.57 -9.77
N ALA A 48 6.11 -15.80 -10.57
CA ALA A 48 5.78 -14.39 -10.84
C ALA A 48 4.38 -14.22 -11.44
N SER A 49 3.93 -15.18 -12.27
CA SER A 49 2.60 -15.19 -12.88
C SER A 49 1.45 -15.44 -11.92
N ARG A 50 1.73 -15.89 -10.69
CA ARG A 50 0.71 -16.15 -9.67
C ARG A 50 0.50 -14.97 -8.72
N VAL A 51 1.35 -13.97 -8.79
CA VAL A 51 1.19 -12.74 -8.01
C VAL A 51 0.14 -11.87 -8.67
N ILE A 52 -0.86 -11.48 -7.90
CA ILE A 52 -2.02 -10.71 -8.36
C ILE A 52 -1.75 -9.22 -8.13
N THR A 53 -1.36 -8.54 -9.19
CA THR A 53 -1.12 -7.09 -9.20
C THR A 53 -2.39 -6.31 -9.50
N SER A 54 -2.47 -5.04 -9.10
CA SER A 54 -3.64 -4.17 -9.30
C SER A 54 -3.99 -3.95 -10.77
N HIS A 55 -2.98 -4.01 -11.64
CA HIS A 55 -3.12 -3.89 -13.10
C HIS A 55 -2.30 -4.98 -13.78
N ASP A 56 -2.64 -5.28 -14.99
CA ASP A 56 -1.84 -6.14 -15.86
C ASP A 56 -0.49 -5.48 -16.19
N ALA A 57 0.60 -6.23 -16.07
CA ALA A 57 1.95 -5.68 -16.21
C ALA A 57 2.30 -5.26 -17.64
N GLU A 58 1.60 -5.79 -18.65
CA GLU A 58 1.86 -5.53 -20.08
C GLU A 58 0.94 -4.41 -20.59
N THR A 59 -0.36 -4.58 -20.40
CA THR A 59 -1.39 -3.70 -20.95
C THR A 59 -1.74 -2.53 -20.04
N MET A 60 -1.35 -2.60 -18.77
CA MET A 60 -1.73 -1.67 -17.71
C MET A 60 -3.26 -1.56 -17.49
N ALA A 61 -4.02 -2.50 -18.05
CA ALA A 61 -5.45 -2.60 -17.78
C ALA A 61 -5.70 -3.04 -16.34
N PRO A 62 -6.79 -2.57 -15.70
CA PRO A 62 -7.16 -3.03 -14.38
C PRO A 62 -7.32 -4.55 -14.30
N ASN A 63 -6.60 -5.19 -13.38
CA ASN A 63 -6.68 -6.64 -13.20
C ASN A 63 -8.00 -7.01 -12.50
N LYS A 64 -8.83 -7.80 -13.18
CA LYS A 64 -10.14 -8.24 -12.66
C LYS A 64 -10.01 -9.16 -11.42
N ALA A 65 -8.90 -9.89 -11.30
CA ALA A 65 -8.64 -10.75 -10.15
C ALA A 65 -8.20 -9.97 -8.90
N TYR A 66 -7.81 -8.70 -9.05
CA TYR A 66 -7.40 -7.85 -7.93
C TYR A 66 -8.63 -7.25 -7.25
N PRO A 67 -8.79 -7.39 -5.92
CA PRO A 67 -9.93 -6.82 -5.20
C PRO A 67 -10.01 -5.30 -5.37
N GLN A 68 -11.12 -4.79 -5.91
CA GLN A 68 -11.27 -3.35 -6.20
C GLN A 68 -11.11 -2.46 -4.96
N LYS A 69 -11.61 -2.94 -3.81
CA LYS A 69 -11.49 -2.24 -2.51
C LYS A 69 -10.04 -2.01 -2.07
N LEU A 70 -9.10 -2.82 -2.57
CA LEU A 70 -7.67 -2.71 -2.27
C LEU A 70 -6.89 -1.90 -3.31
N ARG A 71 -7.54 -1.38 -4.35
CA ARG A 71 -6.89 -0.64 -5.42
C ARG A 71 -6.63 0.81 -4.99
N PRO A 72 -5.38 1.18 -4.66
CA PRO A 72 -5.09 2.49 -4.07
C PRO A 72 -4.90 3.60 -5.11
N ARG A 73 -4.58 3.24 -6.36
CA ARG A 73 -4.14 4.19 -7.39
C ARG A 73 -4.67 3.86 -8.76
N ASP A 74 -4.99 4.90 -9.51
CA ASP A 74 -5.15 4.80 -10.95
C ASP A 74 -3.77 4.68 -11.61
N ARG A 75 -3.51 3.50 -12.22
CA ARG A 75 -2.25 3.23 -12.92
C ARG A 75 -2.39 3.32 -14.44
N GLN A 76 -3.53 3.77 -14.93
CA GLN A 76 -3.72 4.00 -16.37
C GLN A 76 -3.02 5.27 -16.85
N ARG A 77 -2.53 6.11 -15.95
CA ARG A 77 -1.76 7.29 -16.31
C ARG A 77 -0.47 6.90 -17.03
N VAL A 78 -0.20 7.58 -18.14
CA VAL A 78 1.02 7.37 -18.96
C VAL A 78 2.28 7.37 -18.11
N SER A 79 2.42 8.31 -17.17
CA SER A 79 3.55 8.41 -16.26
C SER A 79 3.76 7.15 -15.38
N MET A 80 2.68 6.45 -15.01
CA MET A 80 2.77 5.21 -14.24
C MET A 80 3.19 4.04 -15.11
N GLN A 81 2.76 4.00 -16.37
CA GLN A 81 3.17 3.00 -17.35
C GLN A 81 4.66 3.15 -17.67
N GLU A 82 5.11 4.38 -17.89
CA GLU A 82 6.53 4.69 -18.11
C GLU A 82 7.37 4.31 -16.91
N GLN A 83 6.92 4.60 -15.68
CA GLN A 83 7.63 4.22 -14.45
C GLN A 83 7.79 2.70 -14.31
N VAL A 84 6.73 1.91 -14.54
CA VAL A 84 6.80 0.45 -14.49
C VAL A 84 7.72 -0.09 -15.57
N THR A 85 7.67 0.47 -16.78
CA THR A 85 8.52 0.07 -17.90
C THR A 85 9.98 0.41 -17.64
N ALA A 86 10.29 1.61 -17.17
CA ALA A 86 11.63 2.01 -16.78
C ALA A 86 12.20 1.10 -15.69
N MET A 87 11.39 0.81 -14.65
CA MET A 87 11.78 -0.10 -13.57
C MET A 87 12.01 -1.54 -14.10
N ALA A 88 11.22 -2.02 -15.05
CA ALA A 88 11.40 -3.35 -15.66
C ALA A 88 12.70 -3.44 -16.47
N ASN A 89 13.06 -2.36 -17.18
CA ASN A 89 14.28 -2.27 -17.97
C ASN A 89 15.54 -2.12 -17.11
N GLU A 90 15.39 -1.58 -15.90
CA GLU A 90 16.50 -1.29 -14.98
C GLU A 90 16.29 -1.96 -13.62
N LEU A 91 15.78 -3.21 -13.60
CA LEU A 91 15.62 -3.92 -12.33
C LEU A 91 16.91 -3.90 -11.52
N ARG A 92 16.85 -3.32 -10.33
CA ARG A 92 17.94 -3.31 -9.36
C ARG A 92 17.67 -4.39 -8.31
N PRO A 93 18.38 -5.53 -8.37
CA PRO A 93 18.05 -6.66 -7.50
C PRO A 93 18.13 -6.34 -6.02
N ALA A 94 19.11 -5.54 -5.58
CA ALA A 94 19.27 -5.14 -4.19
C ALA A 94 18.06 -4.35 -3.64
N ASP A 95 17.44 -3.49 -4.48
CA ASP A 95 16.27 -2.70 -4.09
C ASP A 95 14.98 -3.54 -4.00
N LEU A 96 15.03 -4.78 -4.50
CA LEU A 96 13.92 -5.74 -4.57
C LEU A 96 14.12 -6.95 -3.66
N GLY A 97 15.13 -6.93 -2.81
CA GLY A 97 15.47 -7.95 -1.82
C GLY A 97 14.94 -7.64 -0.43
N ALA A 98 15.86 -7.49 0.52
CA ALA A 98 15.54 -7.11 1.90
C ALA A 98 15.00 -5.67 1.98
N GLY A 99 14.20 -5.39 3.00
CA GLY A 99 13.70 -4.06 3.28
C GLY A 99 13.00 -4.02 4.63
N LEU A 100 13.32 -3.00 5.44
CA LEU A 100 12.81 -2.83 6.79
C LEU A 100 11.42 -2.17 6.83
N ASN A 101 11.06 -1.46 5.78
CA ASN A 101 9.76 -0.79 5.68
C ASN A 101 8.94 -1.29 4.48
N LEU A 102 7.68 -0.85 4.40
CA LEU A 102 6.74 -1.27 3.36
C LEU A 102 7.21 -0.87 1.96
N ASN A 103 7.91 0.26 1.85
CA ASN A 103 8.21 0.90 0.57
C ASN A 103 9.49 0.41 -0.09
N GLN A 104 10.29 -0.38 0.61
CA GLN A 104 11.56 -0.94 0.15
C GLN A 104 11.50 -2.46 0.05
N GLY A 105 12.46 -3.05 -0.67
CA GLY A 105 12.63 -4.48 -0.79
C GLY A 105 11.54 -5.18 -1.62
N ALA A 106 11.37 -6.47 -1.39
CA ALA A 106 10.40 -7.30 -2.10
C ALA A 106 8.95 -6.82 -1.89
N PRO A 107 8.05 -6.97 -2.89
CA PRO A 107 6.64 -6.64 -2.74
C PRO A 107 6.00 -7.37 -1.56
N ILE A 108 5.03 -6.72 -0.91
CA ILE A 108 4.27 -7.31 0.19
C ILE A 108 2.97 -7.86 -0.37
N ILE A 109 2.67 -9.11 -0.05
CA ILE A 109 1.50 -9.81 -0.54
C ILE A 109 0.67 -10.41 0.60
N ARG A 110 -0.60 -10.60 0.32
CA ARG A 110 -1.49 -11.47 1.07
C ARG A 110 -1.22 -12.94 0.72
N ARG A 111 -1.64 -13.89 1.55
CA ARG A 111 -1.42 -15.34 1.37
C ARG A 111 -1.90 -15.88 0.01
N ASP A 112 -2.96 -15.29 -0.55
CA ASP A 112 -3.51 -15.63 -1.87
C ASP A 112 -2.78 -14.97 -3.05
N GLY A 113 -1.70 -14.26 -2.79
CA GLY A 113 -0.88 -13.62 -3.82
C GLY A 113 -1.27 -12.21 -4.21
N VAL A 114 -2.33 -11.66 -3.60
CA VAL A 114 -2.74 -10.27 -3.85
C VAL A 114 -1.69 -9.32 -3.28
N VAL A 115 -1.18 -8.43 -4.11
CA VAL A 115 -0.18 -7.43 -3.70
C VAL A 115 -0.84 -6.36 -2.86
N LEU A 116 -0.41 -6.23 -1.62
CA LEU A 116 -0.84 -5.16 -0.72
C LEU A 116 0.02 -3.91 -0.91
N ASN A 117 1.35 -4.07 -1.00
CA ASN A 117 2.28 -2.97 -1.24
C ASN A 117 3.34 -3.35 -2.28
N GLY A 118 3.80 -2.35 -3.05
CA GLY A 118 4.80 -2.57 -4.10
C GLY A 118 4.23 -3.08 -5.43
N ASN A 119 2.97 -2.74 -5.77
CA ASN A 119 2.36 -3.10 -7.06
C ASN A 119 3.25 -2.74 -8.26
N GLY A 120 3.88 -1.54 -8.27
CA GLY A 120 4.80 -1.14 -9.35
C GLY A 120 6.01 -2.05 -9.44
N ARG A 121 6.61 -2.42 -8.30
CA ARG A 121 7.74 -3.36 -8.22
C ARG A 121 7.33 -4.75 -8.73
N ALA A 122 6.18 -5.25 -8.29
CA ALA A 122 5.67 -6.55 -8.74
C ALA A 122 5.40 -6.58 -10.25
N MET A 123 4.72 -5.56 -10.80
CA MET A 123 4.50 -5.45 -12.25
C MET A 123 5.80 -5.34 -13.04
N ALA A 124 6.78 -4.57 -12.56
CA ALA A 124 8.09 -4.47 -13.22
C ALA A 124 8.81 -5.85 -13.27
N ILE A 125 8.79 -6.60 -12.16
CA ILE A 125 9.36 -7.96 -12.11
C ILE A 125 8.60 -8.89 -13.06
N GLN A 126 7.26 -8.83 -13.08
CA GLN A 126 6.44 -9.63 -13.99
C GLN A 126 6.77 -9.32 -15.45
N LYS A 127 6.80 -8.05 -15.83
CA LYS A 127 7.12 -7.58 -17.18
C LYS A 127 8.51 -8.04 -17.62
N ALA A 128 9.54 -7.80 -16.81
CA ALA A 128 10.90 -8.25 -17.10
C ALA A 128 11.01 -9.78 -17.20
N THR A 129 10.28 -10.50 -16.34
CA THR A 129 10.28 -11.98 -16.31
C THR A 129 9.55 -12.56 -17.52
N ALA A 130 8.45 -11.96 -17.95
CA ALA A 130 7.71 -12.37 -19.15
C ALA A 130 8.55 -12.17 -20.40
N ALA A 131 9.24 -11.04 -20.51
CA ALA A 131 10.17 -10.74 -21.60
C ALA A 131 11.43 -11.62 -21.60
N GLY A 132 11.69 -12.37 -20.53
CA GLY A 132 12.93 -13.16 -20.41
C GLY A 132 14.20 -12.32 -20.38
N SER A 133 14.14 -11.07 -19.90
CA SER A 133 15.21 -10.12 -19.95
C SER A 133 16.44 -10.55 -19.13
N GLU A 134 17.62 -10.04 -19.50
CA GLU A 134 18.86 -10.22 -18.72
C GLU A 134 18.71 -9.69 -17.29
N LYS A 135 17.96 -8.61 -17.11
CA LYS A 135 17.66 -8.01 -15.80
C LYS A 135 16.85 -8.95 -14.91
N ALA A 136 15.85 -9.64 -15.47
CA ALA A 136 15.12 -10.68 -14.73
C ALA A 136 16.01 -11.87 -14.38
N THR A 137 16.96 -12.21 -15.22
CA THR A 137 17.93 -13.27 -14.94
C THR A 137 18.89 -12.83 -13.82
N ALA A 138 19.42 -11.62 -13.87
CA ALA A 138 20.25 -11.04 -12.81
C ALA A 138 19.51 -10.95 -11.47
N TYR A 139 18.23 -10.57 -11.50
CA TYR A 139 17.37 -10.55 -10.31
C TYR A 139 17.23 -11.94 -9.67
N ARG A 140 16.96 -12.98 -10.45
CA ARG A 140 16.87 -14.35 -9.93
C ARG A 140 18.22 -14.87 -9.41
N LYS A 141 19.32 -14.53 -10.10
CA LYS A 141 20.67 -14.84 -9.64
C LYS A 141 20.95 -14.23 -8.28
N TYR A 142 20.63 -12.95 -8.09
CA TYR A 142 20.77 -12.26 -6.81
C TYR A 142 19.99 -12.99 -5.70
N ILE A 143 18.71 -13.33 -5.90
CA ILE A 143 17.93 -14.06 -4.91
C ILE A 143 18.55 -15.42 -4.59
N PHE A 144 19.07 -16.13 -5.60
CA PHE A 144 19.74 -17.41 -5.40
C PHE A 144 21.02 -17.27 -4.56
N GLU A 145 21.83 -16.28 -4.85
CA GLU A 145 23.08 -15.99 -4.13
C GLU A 145 22.79 -15.58 -2.67
N HIS A 146 21.76 -14.78 -2.43
CA HIS A 146 21.32 -14.29 -1.12
C HIS A 146 20.26 -15.20 -0.46
N SER A 147 20.04 -16.41 -0.97
CA SER A 147 19.00 -17.32 -0.50
C SER A 147 19.05 -17.62 0.99
N LYS A 148 20.25 -17.66 1.58
CA LYS A 148 20.48 -17.87 3.02
C LYS A 148 19.90 -16.71 3.84
N GLU A 149 20.05 -15.47 3.38
CA GLU A 149 19.52 -14.27 4.00
C GLU A 149 18.00 -14.29 4.05
N PHE A 150 17.36 -14.75 2.97
CA PHE A 150 15.92 -14.90 2.88
C PHE A 150 15.38 -16.21 3.48
N GLY A 151 16.25 -17.06 4.01
CA GLY A 151 15.88 -18.39 4.52
C GLY A 151 15.35 -19.34 3.43
N LEU A 152 15.73 -19.13 2.18
CA LEU A 152 15.24 -19.93 1.06
C LEU A 152 16.16 -21.11 0.74
N SER A 153 15.57 -22.26 0.45
CA SER A 153 16.29 -23.47 0.05
C SER A 153 16.76 -23.38 -1.40
N ARG A 154 18.10 -23.37 -1.64
CA ARG A 154 18.69 -23.37 -2.98
C ARG A 154 18.20 -24.51 -3.87
N PRO A 155 18.17 -25.79 -3.38
CA PRO A 155 17.65 -26.90 -4.20
C PRO A 155 16.21 -26.71 -4.63
N ASN A 156 15.39 -26.04 -3.82
CA ASN A 156 14.00 -25.75 -4.20
C ASN A 156 13.91 -24.58 -5.19
N LEU A 157 14.78 -23.57 -5.07
CA LEU A 157 14.83 -22.43 -6.00
C LEU A 157 15.19 -22.88 -7.43
N THR A 158 16.06 -23.88 -7.60
CA THR A 158 16.41 -24.41 -8.93
C THR A 158 15.24 -25.05 -9.66
N ARG A 159 14.20 -25.49 -8.94
CA ARG A 159 12.98 -26.07 -9.50
C ARG A 159 11.97 -25.00 -9.96
N LEU A 160 12.11 -23.76 -9.48
CA LEU A 160 11.26 -22.64 -9.87
C LEU A 160 11.92 -21.78 -10.96
N ARG A 161 11.41 -21.83 -12.19
CA ARG A 161 12.05 -21.14 -13.31
C ARG A 161 11.81 -19.64 -13.38
N ARG A 162 10.59 -19.18 -13.10
CA ARG A 162 10.14 -17.77 -13.25
C ARG A 162 9.52 -17.31 -11.95
N TYR A 163 10.36 -17.06 -10.95
CA TYR A 163 9.91 -16.67 -9.63
C TYR A 163 10.23 -15.21 -9.30
N MET A 164 9.47 -14.65 -8.37
CA MET A 164 9.84 -13.43 -7.68
C MET A 164 9.91 -13.66 -6.19
N LEU A 165 10.73 -12.87 -5.51
CA LEU A 165 10.76 -12.76 -4.06
C LEU A 165 9.61 -11.86 -3.62
N VAL A 166 8.90 -12.27 -2.60
CA VAL A 166 7.82 -11.52 -1.97
C VAL A 166 7.92 -11.62 -0.46
N ARG A 167 7.25 -10.72 0.25
CA ARG A 167 7.03 -10.76 1.70
C ARG A 167 5.55 -11.04 1.93
N GLU A 168 5.22 -12.25 2.33
CA GLU A 168 3.84 -12.64 2.66
C GLU A 168 3.51 -12.22 4.08
N VAL A 169 2.41 -11.51 4.28
CA VAL A 169 1.90 -11.18 5.62
C VAL A 169 1.50 -12.46 6.35
N VAL A 170 2.04 -12.64 7.55
CA VAL A 170 1.81 -13.82 8.40
C VAL A 170 0.71 -13.56 9.41
N ASP A 171 0.63 -12.36 9.94
CA ASP A 171 -0.37 -11.96 10.92
C ASP A 171 -1.78 -11.84 10.30
N ASP A 172 -2.78 -12.10 11.13
CA ASP A 172 -4.14 -11.71 10.79
C ASP A 172 -4.26 -10.19 11.01
N ILE A 173 -4.30 -9.45 9.91
CA ILE A 173 -4.37 -7.99 9.92
C ILE A 173 -5.81 -7.54 9.74
N ASP A 174 -6.20 -6.52 10.49
CA ASP A 174 -7.52 -5.90 10.36
C ASP A 174 -7.60 -4.99 9.12
N ALA A 175 -8.78 -4.43 8.87
CA ALA A 175 -9.00 -3.59 7.71
C ALA A 175 -8.20 -2.27 7.75
N ASP A 176 -7.99 -1.71 8.94
CA ASP A 176 -7.27 -0.44 9.13
C ASP A 176 -5.77 -0.66 8.84
N THR A 177 -5.16 -1.69 9.42
CA THR A 177 -3.77 -2.10 9.15
C THR A 177 -3.56 -2.43 7.67
N MET A 178 -4.52 -3.14 7.05
CA MET A 178 -4.46 -3.44 5.61
C MET A 178 -4.46 -2.15 4.77
N GLN A 179 -5.27 -1.16 5.11
CA GLN A 179 -5.29 0.13 4.41
C GLN A 179 -3.99 0.91 4.61
N ASP A 180 -3.37 0.85 5.79
CA ASP A 180 -2.05 1.44 6.03
C ASP A 180 -0.96 0.83 5.14
N ILE A 181 -0.95 -0.50 5.01
CA ILE A 181 -0.01 -1.19 4.12
C ILE A 181 -0.20 -0.74 2.66
N ILE A 182 -1.46 -0.66 2.20
CA ILE A 182 -1.80 -0.28 0.83
C ILE A 182 -1.50 1.20 0.57
N GLY A 183 -1.82 2.05 1.53
CA GLY A 183 -1.66 3.51 1.44
C GLY A 183 -0.21 3.97 1.49
N SER A 184 0.68 3.17 2.08
CA SER A 184 2.09 3.49 2.18
C SER A 184 2.74 3.62 0.79
N THR A 185 3.41 4.73 0.56
CA THR A 185 4.01 5.05 -0.74
C THR A 185 5.52 5.13 -0.64
N ALA A 186 6.23 4.44 -1.52
CA ALA A 186 7.66 4.67 -1.68
C ALA A 186 7.91 6.14 -2.06
N GLY A 187 8.84 6.79 -1.34
CA GLY A 187 9.20 8.19 -1.54
C GLY A 187 9.80 8.48 -2.93
N GLY A 188 8.97 8.42 -3.96
CA GLY A 188 9.37 8.67 -5.34
C GLY A 188 8.20 8.95 -6.28
N SER A 189 7.00 8.51 -5.92
CA SER A 189 5.79 8.84 -6.67
C SER A 189 4.76 9.37 -5.68
N ARG A 190 4.84 10.65 -5.38
CA ARG A 190 3.78 11.32 -4.60
C ARG A 190 2.46 11.11 -5.32
N MET A 191 1.47 10.61 -4.59
CA MET A 191 0.07 10.62 -5.09
C MET A 191 -0.25 12.02 -5.59
N GLY A 192 -0.93 12.14 -6.72
CA GLY A 192 -1.49 13.43 -7.13
C GLY A 192 -2.41 13.94 -6.01
N ALA A 193 -2.56 15.26 -5.89
CA ALA A 193 -3.36 15.86 -4.81
C ALA A 193 -4.77 15.27 -4.70
N SER A 194 -5.39 14.92 -5.83
CA SER A 194 -6.72 14.30 -5.89
C SER A 194 -6.70 12.84 -5.39
N GLU A 195 -5.68 12.06 -5.76
CA GLU A 195 -5.55 10.66 -5.29
C GLU A 195 -5.27 10.60 -3.79
N GLN A 196 -4.41 11.51 -3.31
CA GLN A 196 -4.13 11.65 -1.89
C GLN A 196 -5.40 12.01 -1.12
N ALA A 197 -6.20 12.94 -1.63
CA ALA A 197 -7.46 13.34 -1.03
C ALA A 197 -8.44 12.16 -0.92
N LYS A 198 -8.57 11.34 -1.97
CA LYS A 198 -9.42 10.14 -1.97
C LYS A 198 -8.91 9.07 -0.98
N ALA A 199 -7.60 8.87 -0.90
CA ALA A 199 -7.00 7.93 0.05
C ALA A 199 -7.17 8.41 1.50
N ASP A 200 -6.97 9.69 1.75
CA ASP A 200 -7.14 10.31 3.06
C ASP A 200 -8.62 10.28 3.50
N ALA A 201 -9.57 10.57 2.60
CA ALA A 201 -11.01 10.52 2.87
C ALA A 201 -11.47 9.14 3.38
N LYS A 202 -10.92 8.05 2.86
CA LYS A 202 -11.23 6.68 3.30
C LYS A 202 -10.82 6.38 4.74
N LYS A 203 -9.89 7.14 5.31
CA LYS A 203 -9.43 6.98 6.69
C LYS A 203 -10.32 7.72 7.70
N ILE A 204 -11.12 8.70 7.24
CA ILE A 204 -12.00 9.50 8.09
C ILE A 204 -13.25 8.71 8.41
N LYS A 205 -13.55 8.56 9.69
CA LYS A 205 -14.76 7.87 10.19
C LYS A 205 -15.82 8.91 10.60
N PRO A 206 -17.14 8.59 10.55
CA PRO A 206 -18.19 9.53 10.96
C PRO A 206 -17.94 10.18 12.32
N ARG A 207 -17.50 9.40 13.31
CA ARG A 207 -17.17 9.90 14.66
C ARG A 207 -16.03 10.95 14.69
N ASP A 208 -15.16 10.96 13.69
CA ASP A 208 -14.07 11.91 13.61
C ASP A 208 -14.59 13.31 13.24
N LEU A 209 -15.82 13.39 12.69
CA LEU A 209 -16.52 14.62 12.33
C LEU A 209 -17.29 15.22 13.51
N ASP A 210 -17.55 14.46 14.58
CA ASP A 210 -18.33 14.91 15.73
C ASP A 210 -17.66 16.08 16.50
N SER A 211 -16.33 16.25 16.32
CA SER A 211 -15.59 17.36 16.93
C SER A 211 -15.59 18.63 16.09
N TYR A 212 -16.29 18.66 14.96
CA TYR A 212 -16.44 19.86 14.15
C TYR A 212 -17.30 20.90 14.89
N VAL A 213 -16.77 22.10 15.03
CA VAL A 213 -17.50 23.24 15.55
C VAL A 213 -17.88 24.13 14.37
N ASP A 214 -19.17 24.23 14.12
CA ASP A 214 -19.69 25.09 13.05
C ASP A 214 -19.32 26.56 13.35
N ASN A 215 -18.64 27.17 12.41
CA ASN A 215 -18.45 28.61 12.38
C ASN A 215 -19.09 29.15 11.11
N GLU A 216 -19.77 30.30 11.21
CA GLU A 216 -20.59 30.89 10.15
C GLU A 216 -19.88 30.97 8.76
N GLN A 217 -18.58 30.78 8.72
CA GLN A 217 -17.74 30.87 7.51
C GLN A 217 -17.17 29.51 7.06
N GLY A 218 -17.37 28.43 7.80
CA GLY A 218 -16.78 27.12 7.49
C GLY A 218 -15.25 27.12 7.47
N ASP A 219 -14.62 28.09 8.15
CA ASP A 219 -13.17 28.29 8.08
C ASP A 219 -12.44 27.35 9.06
N LEU A 220 -11.60 26.49 8.50
CA LEU A 220 -10.76 25.55 9.26
C LEU A 220 -9.46 26.19 9.80
N THR A 221 -9.21 27.48 9.53
CA THR A 221 -8.00 28.17 10.01
C THR A 221 -8.18 28.81 11.39
N THR A 222 -9.41 28.85 11.89
CA THR A 222 -9.72 29.48 13.18
C THR A 222 -9.20 28.65 14.37
N ALA A 223 -8.91 29.31 15.48
CA ALA A 223 -8.49 28.66 16.71
C ALA A 223 -9.52 27.60 17.20
N ALA A 224 -10.82 27.87 16.99
CA ALA A 224 -11.90 26.93 17.35
C ALA A 224 -11.83 25.63 16.52
N SER A 225 -11.36 25.70 15.28
CA SER A 225 -11.25 24.56 14.37
C SER A 225 -9.95 23.76 14.54
N GLN A 226 -8.97 24.28 15.28
CA GLN A 226 -7.64 23.66 15.37
C GLN A 226 -7.68 22.23 15.92
N ASN A 227 -8.48 21.95 16.93
CA ASN A 227 -8.60 20.59 17.50
C ASN A 227 -9.22 19.63 16.50
N PHE A 228 -10.26 20.05 15.78
CA PHE A 228 -10.89 19.26 14.74
C PHE A 228 -9.89 18.95 13.61
N VAL A 229 -9.21 19.97 13.10
CA VAL A 229 -8.23 19.84 12.03
C VAL A 229 -7.08 18.91 12.46
N ALA A 230 -6.58 19.05 13.69
CA ALA A 230 -5.53 18.18 14.23
C ALA A 230 -6.00 16.71 14.33
N ASN A 231 -7.22 16.49 14.81
CA ASN A 231 -7.79 15.14 14.91
C ASN A 231 -7.91 14.47 13.53
N ILE A 232 -8.44 15.19 12.54
CA ILE A 232 -8.52 14.68 11.17
C ILE A 232 -7.12 14.45 10.60
N LEU A 233 -6.21 15.41 10.73
CA LEU A 233 -4.83 15.28 10.25
C LEU A 233 -4.15 14.05 10.83
N TYR A 234 -4.26 13.84 12.15
CA TYR A 234 -3.63 12.70 12.82
C TYR A 234 -4.25 11.35 12.43
N ARG A 235 -5.47 11.36 11.94
CA ARG A 235 -6.13 10.18 11.37
C ARG A 235 -5.59 9.84 9.98
N ILE A 236 -5.37 10.86 9.13
CA ILE A 236 -5.00 10.67 7.73
C ILE A 236 -3.49 10.57 7.50
N VAL A 237 -2.68 11.11 8.41
CA VAL A 237 -1.21 11.20 8.29
C VAL A 237 -0.53 10.25 9.27
N GLY A 238 0.43 9.47 8.80
CA GLY A 238 1.26 8.59 9.62
C GLY A 238 2.10 9.38 10.65
N LYS A 239 2.41 8.76 11.80
CA LYS A 239 3.15 9.41 12.89
C LYS A 239 4.44 10.09 12.43
N ASN A 240 5.17 9.46 11.51
CA ASN A 240 6.45 9.93 10.99
C ASN A 240 6.34 11.15 10.06
N GLU A 241 5.17 11.39 9.48
CA GLU A 241 4.92 12.50 8.58
C GLU A 241 4.31 13.72 9.28
N ARG A 242 3.85 13.59 10.53
CA ARG A 242 3.14 14.64 11.26
C ARG A 242 3.93 15.94 11.37
N ASN A 243 5.24 15.82 11.59
CA ASN A 243 6.13 16.99 11.73
C ASN A 243 6.18 17.85 10.45
N ALA A 244 5.89 17.28 9.28
CA ALA A 244 5.81 18.05 8.02
C ALA A 244 4.55 18.93 7.95
N TYR A 245 3.54 18.64 8.76
CA TYR A 245 2.23 19.28 8.76
C TYR A 245 1.92 20.06 10.05
N THR A 246 2.91 20.18 10.94
CA THR A 246 2.80 20.94 12.18
C THR A 246 3.89 22.01 12.25
N ASP A 247 3.60 23.11 12.96
CA ASP A 247 4.57 24.15 13.28
C ASP A 247 5.42 23.78 14.52
N GLU A 248 6.33 24.65 14.90
CA GLU A 248 7.20 24.48 16.07
C GLU A 248 6.45 24.45 17.42
N HIS A 249 5.19 24.90 17.44
CA HIS A 249 4.30 24.87 18.61
C HIS A 249 3.37 23.63 18.60
N GLY A 250 3.46 22.78 17.56
CA GLY A 250 2.61 21.60 17.41
C GLY A 250 1.23 21.88 16.81
N ASN A 251 0.94 23.11 16.37
CA ASN A 251 -0.29 23.43 15.64
C ASN A 251 -0.20 22.97 14.19
N VAL A 252 -1.36 22.66 13.60
CA VAL A 252 -1.41 22.28 12.19
C VAL A 252 -1.07 23.49 11.31
N ASN A 253 -0.04 23.33 10.47
CA ASN A 253 0.40 24.37 9.54
C ASN A 253 -0.51 24.48 8.31
N ALA A 254 -0.25 25.45 7.43
CA ALA A 254 -1.07 25.70 6.24
C ALA A 254 -1.18 24.48 5.31
N ASP A 255 -0.11 23.71 5.14
CA ASP A 255 -0.11 22.50 4.31
C ASP A 255 -0.97 21.38 4.91
N GLY A 256 -0.93 21.22 6.23
CA GLY A 256 -1.78 20.31 6.99
C GLY A 256 -3.26 20.67 6.85
N ILE A 257 -3.61 21.96 7.00
CA ILE A 257 -4.98 22.45 6.81
C ILE A 257 -5.45 22.18 5.38
N GLN A 258 -4.63 22.44 4.38
CA GLN A 258 -4.97 22.17 2.97
C GLN A 258 -5.16 20.68 2.70
N ARG A 259 -4.36 19.83 3.31
CA ARG A 259 -4.51 18.36 3.20
C ARG A 259 -5.84 17.92 3.80
N VAL A 260 -6.20 18.40 4.98
CA VAL A 260 -7.50 18.11 5.63
C VAL A 260 -8.66 18.62 4.78
N LYS A 261 -8.61 19.86 4.26
CA LYS A 261 -9.64 20.43 3.38
C LYS A 261 -9.88 19.52 2.15
N ARG A 262 -8.83 19.07 1.49
CA ARG A 262 -8.94 18.18 0.33
C ARG A 262 -9.55 16.83 0.69
N ALA A 263 -9.18 16.25 1.83
CA ALA A 263 -9.73 14.98 2.30
C ALA A 263 -11.22 15.10 2.62
N LEU A 264 -11.63 16.15 3.33
CA LEU A 264 -13.05 16.42 3.65
C LEU A 264 -13.86 16.72 2.39
N PHE A 265 -13.31 17.48 1.44
CA PHE A 265 -13.95 17.71 0.14
C PHE A 265 -14.17 16.39 -0.61
N SER A 266 -13.13 15.55 -0.68
CA SER A 266 -13.25 14.23 -1.32
C SER A 266 -14.24 13.31 -0.59
N LEU A 267 -14.37 13.42 0.74
CA LEU A 267 -15.36 12.67 1.50
C LEU A 267 -16.78 13.10 1.17
N ALA A 268 -17.01 14.43 1.01
CA ALA A 268 -18.33 15.01 0.75
C ALA A 268 -18.81 14.79 -0.69
N TYR A 269 -17.90 14.77 -1.66
CA TYR A 269 -18.20 14.71 -3.11
C TYR A 269 -17.65 13.45 -3.76
N ASN A 270 -17.62 12.34 -3.00
CA ASN A 270 -17.19 11.05 -3.55
C ASN A 270 -18.33 10.50 -4.41
N ASP A 271 -18.45 10.98 -5.65
CA ASP A 271 -19.20 10.28 -6.67
C ASP A 271 -18.41 9.03 -7.09
N ASP A 272 -19.02 7.86 -6.90
CA ASP A 272 -18.52 6.54 -7.25
C ASP A 272 -18.27 6.36 -8.76
#